data_92f9a1776e5b81fdc2bc8f6216a5abd0
#
_entry.id   92f9a1776e5b81fdc2bc8f6216a5abd0
#
_cell.length_a   1.000
_cell.length_b   1.000
_cell.length_c   1.000
_cell.angle_alpha   90.00
_cell.angle_beta   90.00
_cell.angle_gamma   90.00
#
_symmetry.space_group_name_H-M   'P 1'
#
loop_
_entity.id
_entity.type
_entity.pdbx_description
1 polymer ?
#
loop_
_entity_poly.entity_id
_entity_poly.type
_entity_poly.pdbx_seq_one_letter_code
_entity_poly.pdbx_strand_id
1 'polypeptide(L)'
;MTLKEIIIRVDKMIPNDLTTEEKCRHLSVLDGLIWQNVTGPHPAGETFTEYEWVDDADRTLLVPFPYDEMYYHWLACKIYLARQEIDLYNNAAELYGKYYHDFAQWYNREHPGAEGYRFKNYRL
;
A
#
# COMPACT_ATOMS: atom_id res chain seq x y z
N MET A 1 4.41 -10.09 0.77
CA MET A 1 4.40 -9.71 2.19
C MET A 1 2.98 -9.79 2.71
N THR A 2 2.80 -10.36 3.89
CA THR A 2 1.47 -10.46 4.49
C THR A 2 1.15 -9.24 5.33
N LEU A 3 -0.13 -9.06 5.64
CA LEU A 3 -0.60 -7.99 6.51
C LEU A 3 0.14 -8.01 7.85
N LYS A 4 0.25 -9.19 8.45
CA LYS A 4 0.93 -9.36 9.73
C LYS A 4 2.42 -9.02 9.65
N GLU A 5 3.09 -9.46 8.60
CA GLU A 5 4.51 -9.21 8.44
C GLU A 5 4.86 -7.73 8.40
N ILE A 6 4.09 -6.95 7.65
CA ILE A 6 4.39 -5.53 7.56
C ILE A 6 4.12 -4.80 8.87
N ILE A 7 3.05 -5.17 9.57
CA ILE A 7 2.73 -4.54 10.84
C ILE A 7 3.81 -4.84 11.88
N ILE A 8 4.26 -6.08 11.95
CA ILE A 8 5.34 -6.47 12.86
C ILE A 8 6.63 -5.69 12.53
N ARG A 9 6.95 -5.59 11.24
CA ARG A 9 8.15 -4.88 10.81
C ARG A 9 8.12 -3.41 11.21
N VAL A 10 6.99 -2.75 11.00
CA VAL A 10 6.86 -1.34 11.35
C VAL A 10 6.98 -1.15 12.86
N ASP A 11 6.31 -1.99 13.64
CA ASP A 11 6.36 -1.88 15.10
C ASP A 11 7.76 -2.10 15.65
N LYS A 12 8.53 -2.96 14.99
CA LYS A 12 9.92 -3.20 15.39
C LYS A 12 10.81 -2.01 15.07
N MET A 13 10.57 -1.34 13.96
CA MET A 13 11.46 -0.28 13.46
C MET A 13 11.07 1.10 13.95
N ILE A 14 9.79 1.37 14.16
CA ILE A 14 9.29 2.69 14.53
C ILE A 14 8.36 2.56 15.72
N PRO A 15 8.81 2.93 16.94
CA PRO A 15 7.91 2.95 18.08
C PRO A 15 6.71 3.86 17.82
N ASN A 16 5.50 3.36 18.09
CA ASN A 16 4.31 4.12 17.78
C ASN A 16 3.16 3.69 18.67
N ASP A 17 2.14 4.54 18.76
CA ASP A 17 0.96 4.32 19.57
C ASP A 17 -0.26 3.88 18.77
N LEU A 18 -0.10 3.64 17.48
CA LEU A 18 -1.20 3.17 16.66
C LEU A 18 -1.54 1.73 17.02
N THR A 19 -2.83 1.44 17.11
CA THR A 19 -3.27 0.07 17.36
C THR A 19 -3.05 -0.79 16.12
N THR A 20 -3.07 -2.11 16.32
CA THR A 20 -3.00 -3.04 15.21
C THR A 20 -4.14 -2.81 14.23
N GLU A 21 -5.34 -2.57 14.75
CA GLU A 21 -6.51 -2.31 13.93
C GLU A 21 -6.37 -1.03 13.10
N GLU A 22 -5.80 0.02 13.70
CA GLU A 22 -5.55 1.26 12.97
C GLU A 22 -4.55 1.05 11.84
N LYS A 23 -3.47 0.33 12.10
CA LYS A 23 -2.49 0.01 11.06
C LYS A 23 -3.10 -0.85 9.96
N CYS A 24 -3.92 -1.83 10.35
CA CYS A 24 -4.64 -2.66 9.40
C CYS A 24 -5.55 -1.82 8.50
N ARG A 25 -6.24 -0.86 9.07
CA ARG A 25 -7.10 0.02 8.29
C ARG A 25 -6.30 0.87 7.31
N HIS A 26 -5.17 1.42 7.74
CA HIS A 26 -4.32 2.21 6.83
C HIS A 26 -3.85 1.36 5.65
N LEU A 27 -3.51 0.10 5.89
CA LEU A 27 -3.10 -0.79 4.81
C LEU A 27 -4.27 -1.13 3.89
N SER A 28 -5.47 -1.31 4.46
CA SER A 28 -6.67 -1.54 3.66
C SER A 28 -6.96 -0.37 2.72
N VAL A 29 -6.82 0.85 3.22
CA VAL A 29 -7.04 2.04 2.39
C VAL A 29 -6.07 2.05 1.23
N LEU A 30 -4.79 1.79 1.49
CA LEU A 30 -3.79 1.78 0.42
C LEU A 30 -4.10 0.70 -0.62
N ASP A 31 -4.32 -0.53 -0.19
CA ASP A 31 -4.60 -1.60 -1.14
C ASP A 31 -5.93 -1.39 -1.86
N GLY A 32 -6.91 -0.80 -1.20
CA GLY A 32 -8.15 -0.44 -1.87
C GLY A 32 -7.93 0.58 -3.00
N LEU A 33 -7.08 1.56 -2.76
CA LEU A 33 -6.73 2.55 -3.79
C LEU A 33 -5.91 1.93 -4.91
N ILE A 34 -5.00 1.03 -4.57
CA ILE A 34 -4.22 0.30 -5.58
C ILE A 34 -5.14 -0.55 -6.44
N TRP A 35 -6.09 -1.26 -5.82
CA TRP A 35 -7.07 -2.03 -6.55
C TRP A 35 -7.85 -1.15 -7.53
N GLN A 36 -8.29 0.00 -7.05
CA GLN A 36 -9.11 0.89 -7.84
C GLN A 36 -8.33 1.55 -8.98
N ASN A 37 -7.10 1.96 -8.71
CA ASN A 37 -6.35 2.83 -9.62
C ASN A 37 -5.26 2.14 -10.42
N VAL A 38 -4.76 1.00 -9.97
CA VAL A 38 -3.62 0.34 -10.63
C VAL A 38 -3.99 -1.04 -11.14
N THR A 39 -4.25 -1.97 -10.23
CA THR A 39 -4.44 -3.36 -10.63
C THR A 39 -5.83 -3.63 -11.20
N GLY A 40 -6.83 -2.95 -10.70
CA GLY A 40 -8.20 -3.23 -11.06
C GLY A 40 -8.60 -4.65 -10.67
N PRO A 41 -9.84 -5.03 -11.01
CA PRO A 41 -10.32 -6.38 -10.72
C PRO A 41 -9.70 -7.39 -11.70
N HIS A 42 -8.84 -8.24 -11.19
CA HIS A 42 -8.24 -9.35 -11.90
C HIS A 42 -8.34 -10.59 -11.03
N PRO A 43 -9.09 -11.62 -11.46
CA PRO A 43 -9.91 -11.67 -12.66
C PRO A 43 -11.13 -10.77 -12.58
N ALA A 44 -11.74 -10.55 -13.72
CA ALA A 44 -12.94 -9.70 -13.81
C ALA A 44 -14.02 -10.22 -12.88
N GLY A 45 -14.70 -9.29 -12.23
CA GLY A 45 -15.78 -9.64 -11.32
C GLY A 45 -15.37 -9.73 -9.85
N GLU A 46 -14.08 -9.76 -9.56
CA GLU A 46 -13.64 -9.70 -8.18
C GLU A 46 -13.85 -8.30 -7.62
N THR A 47 -14.05 -8.23 -6.30
CA THR A 47 -14.13 -6.97 -5.59
C THR A 47 -13.12 -6.97 -4.45
N PHE A 48 -12.56 -5.81 -4.17
CA PHE A 48 -11.67 -5.67 -3.03
C PHE A 48 -12.51 -5.45 -1.77
N THR A 49 -12.19 -6.18 -0.71
CA THR A 49 -12.83 -5.98 0.58
C THR A 49 -11.79 -5.55 1.62
N GLU A 50 -12.24 -4.69 2.53
CA GLU A 50 -11.39 -4.20 3.61
C GLU A 50 -10.82 -5.36 4.41
N TYR A 51 -9.55 -5.22 4.84
CA TYR A 51 -8.91 -6.24 5.66
C TYR A 51 -9.46 -6.21 7.09
N GLU A 52 -9.69 -7.40 7.63
CA GLU A 52 -10.06 -7.57 9.03
C GLU A 52 -8.88 -8.27 9.71
N TRP A 53 -8.34 -7.66 10.77
CA TRP A 53 -7.11 -8.18 11.38
C TRP A 53 -7.23 -9.64 11.80
N VAL A 54 -8.35 -10.00 12.43
CA VAL A 54 -8.53 -11.34 12.95
C VAL A 54 -8.52 -12.39 11.86
N ASP A 55 -9.12 -12.08 10.72
CA ASP A 55 -9.28 -13.04 9.64
C ASP A 55 -8.20 -12.95 8.57
N ASP A 56 -7.59 -11.78 8.40
CA ASP A 56 -6.71 -11.51 7.26
C ASP A 56 -5.25 -11.31 7.64
N ALA A 57 -4.86 -11.60 8.88
CA ALA A 57 -3.47 -11.38 9.33
C ALA A 57 -2.43 -12.04 8.41
N ASP A 58 -2.74 -13.22 7.91
CA ASP A 58 -1.83 -13.97 7.04
C ASP A 58 -2.10 -13.76 5.56
N ARG A 59 -2.99 -12.83 5.22
CA ARG A 59 -3.33 -12.56 3.83
C ARG A 59 -2.20 -11.79 3.16
N THR A 60 -1.84 -12.22 1.94
CA THR A 60 -0.83 -11.53 1.16
C THR A 60 -1.41 -10.24 0.60
N LEU A 61 -0.65 -9.15 0.74
CA LEU A 61 -1.04 -7.85 0.23
C LEU A 61 -0.87 -7.80 -1.29
N LEU A 62 -1.48 -6.80 -1.93
CA LEU A 62 -1.56 -6.75 -3.39
C LEU A 62 -0.21 -6.50 -4.07
N VAL A 63 0.66 -5.72 -3.45
CA VAL A 63 1.90 -5.28 -4.09
C VAL A 63 3.00 -6.31 -3.85
N PRO A 64 3.63 -6.83 -4.93
CA PRO A 64 4.67 -7.84 -4.79
C PRO A 64 6.03 -7.25 -4.49
N PHE A 65 6.96 -8.11 -4.06
CA PHE A 65 8.37 -7.76 -3.93
C PHE A 65 8.91 -7.34 -5.32
N PRO A 66 9.76 -6.34 -5.41
CA PRO A 66 10.33 -5.52 -4.33
C PRO A 66 9.55 -4.24 -4.03
N TYR A 67 8.41 -4.04 -4.67
CA TYR A 67 7.64 -2.80 -4.51
C TYR A 67 6.86 -2.77 -3.19
N ASP A 68 6.77 -3.88 -2.49
CA ASP A 68 6.05 -3.98 -1.23
C ASP A 68 6.70 -3.16 -0.10
N GLU A 69 7.91 -2.60 -0.32
CA GLU A 69 8.47 -1.62 0.59
C GLU A 69 7.59 -0.39 0.76
N MET A 70 6.71 -0.13 -0.21
CA MET A 70 5.81 1.03 -0.09
C MET A 70 4.90 0.92 1.13
N TYR A 71 4.56 -0.28 1.57
CA TYR A 71 3.71 -0.45 2.76
C TYR A 71 4.39 0.08 4.01
N TYR A 72 5.68 -0.19 4.16
CA TYR A 72 6.44 0.32 5.29
C TYR A 72 6.42 1.85 5.32
N HIS A 73 6.72 2.46 4.18
CA HIS A 73 6.76 3.92 4.11
C HIS A 73 5.38 4.55 4.26
N TRP A 74 4.34 3.86 3.78
CA TRP A 74 2.97 4.32 3.97
C TRP A 74 2.60 4.38 5.45
N LEU A 75 2.89 3.32 6.21
CA LEU A 75 2.63 3.32 7.64
C LEU A 75 3.52 4.31 8.38
N ALA A 76 4.78 4.45 7.95
CA ALA A 76 5.66 5.46 8.53
C ALA A 76 5.08 6.85 8.38
N CYS A 77 4.51 7.17 7.22
CA CYS A 77 3.83 8.46 7.00
C CYS A 77 2.72 8.68 8.03
N LYS A 78 1.90 7.65 8.26
CA LYS A 78 0.79 7.77 9.19
C LYS A 78 1.27 7.98 10.62
N ILE A 79 2.33 7.28 11.00
CA ILE A 79 2.90 7.42 12.35
C ILE A 79 3.47 8.82 12.54
N TYR A 80 4.29 9.28 11.59
CA TYR A 80 4.93 10.59 11.73
C TYR A 80 3.94 11.74 11.66
N LEU A 81 2.91 11.60 10.83
CA LEU A 81 1.86 12.61 10.77
C LEU A 81 1.11 12.70 12.10
N ALA A 82 0.79 11.57 12.70
CA ALA A 82 0.11 11.53 13.99
C ALA A 82 0.95 12.19 15.09
N ARG A 83 2.28 12.11 14.99
CA ARG A 83 3.21 12.71 15.95
C ARG A 83 3.64 14.12 15.56
N GLN A 84 3.14 14.63 14.42
CA GLN A 84 3.48 15.96 13.91
C GLN A 84 4.98 16.12 13.66
N GLU A 85 5.67 15.05 13.32
CA GLU A 85 7.08 15.08 12.95
C GLU A 85 7.19 15.31 11.45
N ILE A 86 7.10 16.54 11.03
CA ILE A 86 6.91 16.91 9.62
C ILE A 86 8.08 16.52 8.74
N ASP A 87 9.32 16.70 9.21
CA ASP A 87 10.47 16.34 8.39
C ASP A 87 10.54 14.85 8.12
N LEU A 88 10.25 14.03 9.14
CA LEU A 88 10.22 12.57 8.97
C LEU A 88 9.05 12.15 8.09
N TYR A 89 7.90 12.82 8.24
CA TYR A 89 6.75 12.58 7.37
C TYR A 89 7.12 12.85 5.90
N ASN A 90 7.77 13.98 5.63
CA ASN A 90 8.13 14.34 4.26
C ASN A 90 9.07 13.32 3.64
N ASN A 91 10.06 12.84 4.39
CA ASN A 91 10.97 11.81 3.91
C ASN A 91 10.24 10.50 3.61
N ALA A 92 9.36 10.09 4.51
CA ALA A 92 8.59 8.86 4.32
C ALA A 92 7.66 8.98 3.12
N ALA A 93 7.01 10.13 2.96
CA ALA A 93 6.10 10.36 1.85
C ALA A 93 6.83 10.31 0.50
N GLU A 94 8.05 10.85 0.45
CA GLU A 94 8.86 10.81 -0.77
C GLU A 94 9.22 9.38 -1.14
N LEU A 95 9.67 8.59 -0.17
CA LEU A 95 10.01 7.20 -0.41
C LEU A 95 8.79 6.37 -0.80
N TYR A 96 7.66 6.59 -0.13
CA TYR A 96 6.42 5.94 -0.50
C TYR A 96 6.06 6.25 -1.96
N GLY A 97 6.11 7.53 -2.33
CA GLY A 97 5.76 7.95 -3.68
C GLY A 97 6.63 7.30 -4.75
N LYS A 98 7.93 7.16 -4.45
CA LYS A 98 8.86 6.51 -5.37
C LYS A 98 8.48 5.05 -5.60
N TYR A 99 8.23 4.30 -4.53
CA TYR A 99 7.86 2.89 -4.67
C TYR A 99 6.50 2.72 -5.35
N TYR A 100 5.56 3.59 -5.02
CA TYR A 100 4.25 3.55 -5.68
C TYR A 100 4.39 3.79 -7.18
N HIS A 101 5.14 4.82 -7.56
CA HIS A 101 5.34 5.16 -8.97
C HIS A 101 6.02 4.00 -9.72
N ASP A 102 7.07 3.43 -9.13
CA ASP A 102 7.79 2.33 -9.75
C ASP A 102 6.88 1.10 -9.91
N PHE A 103 6.07 0.81 -8.91
CA PHE A 103 5.13 -0.29 -8.98
C PHE A 103 4.10 -0.07 -10.08
N ALA A 104 3.52 1.11 -10.13
CA ALA A 104 2.48 1.41 -11.13
C ALA A 104 3.03 1.29 -12.54
N GLN A 105 4.25 1.79 -12.78
CA GLN A 105 4.89 1.66 -14.08
C GLN A 105 5.15 0.20 -14.43
N TRP A 106 5.70 -0.55 -13.48
CA TRP A 106 5.96 -1.97 -13.71
C TRP A 106 4.68 -2.73 -14.02
N TYR A 107 3.63 -2.50 -13.24
CA TYR A 107 2.37 -3.19 -13.44
C TYR A 107 1.78 -2.91 -14.81
N ASN A 108 1.82 -1.65 -15.23
CA ASN A 108 1.27 -1.27 -16.53
C ASN A 108 2.05 -1.88 -17.70
N ARG A 109 3.37 -2.02 -17.55
CA ARG A 109 4.18 -2.70 -18.58
C ARG A 109 3.83 -4.19 -18.68
N GLU A 110 3.55 -4.84 -17.55
CA GLU A 110 3.29 -6.26 -17.51
C GLU A 110 1.85 -6.61 -17.91
N HIS A 111 0.96 -5.63 -17.98
CA HIS A 111 -0.45 -5.85 -18.27
C HIS A 111 -0.97 -4.89 -19.34
N PRO A 112 -0.31 -4.79 -20.51
CA PRO A 112 -0.67 -3.75 -21.47
C PRO A 112 -2.05 -3.93 -22.08
N GLY A 113 -2.49 -5.17 -22.26
CA GLY A 113 -3.78 -5.44 -22.90
C GLY A 113 -4.97 -4.99 -22.09
N ALA A 114 -4.85 -5.05 -20.77
CA ALA A 114 -5.94 -4.69 -19.87
C ALA A 114 -5.94 -3.21 -19.56
N GLU A 115 -4.88 -2.51 -19.87
CA GLU A 115 -4.59 -1.22 -19.29
C GLU A 115 -4.62 -0.02 -20.20
N GLY A 116 -5.03 -0.18 -21.44
CA GLY A 116 -5.14 0.96 -22.33
C GLY A 116 -5.94 2.08 -21.70
N TYR A 117 -7.03 1.73 -21.07
CA TYR A 117 -7.89 2.69 -20.40
C TYR A 117 -7.23 3.30 -19.16
N ARG A 118 -6.64 2.46 -18.32
CA ARG A 118 -5.99 2.95 -17.11
C ARG A 118 -4.78 3.80 -17.40
N PHE A 119 -4.06 3.44 -18.43
CA PHE A 119 -2.92 4.22 -18.85
C PHE A 119 -3.32 5.66 -19.14
N LYS A 120 -4.45 5.84 -19.80
CA LYS A 120 -4.95 7.19 -20.06
C LYS A 120 -5.23 7.94 -18.77
N ASN A 121 -5.76 7.28 -17.77
CA ASN A 121 -6.02 7.91 -16.48
C ASN A 121 -4.74 8.40 -15.82
N TYR A 122 -3.67 7.66 -15.97
CA TYR A 122 -2.40 8.06 -15.41
C TYR A 122 -1.81 9.29 -16.04
N ARG A 123 -2.14 9.53 -17.26
CA ARG A 123 -1.56 10.65 -17.98
C ARG A 123 -2.17 11.98 -17.56
N LEU A 124 -3.23 11.90 -16.85
CA LEU A 124 -3.89 13.08 -16.32
C LEU A 124 -3.28 13.48 -14.98
#